data_39efce230d3dbf028db5de848a2c8a64
#
_entry.id   39efce230d3dbf028db5de848a2c8a64
#
_cell.length_a   1.000
_cell.length_b   1.000
_cell.length_c   1.000
_cell.angle_alpha   90.00
_cell.angle_beta   90.00
_cell.angle_gamma   90.00
#
_symmetry.space_group_name_H-M   'P 1'
#
loop_
_entity.id
_entity.type
_entity.pdbx_description
1 polymer ?
#
loop_
_entity_poly.entity_id
_entity_poly.type
_entity_poly.pdbx_seq_one_letter_code
_entity_poly.pdbx_strand_id
1 'polypeptide(L)'
;VGPGAREAVFAQLADTGRAEQVAQRLTDGIVLGVLGAGERLPSEPELARRFGVALITVREGLGILREAGLVETRRGREGGSFVVADDADHRSLITTRLRGLAMVELSDMAVYFGAILAGIAERAAERASAGDAERLEAWLTAADFGTAASARTNQGGFFLEVAVLSQSARLVREQIRLQAEFGPLLLLGLDDEAQRADATARDRDIVRAVAAHRPAEARTAAGDLVRGLSVPLLAAKARIERGGELDEPISA
;
A
#
# COMPACT_ATOMS: atom_id res chain seq x y z
N VAL A 1 -6.21 -8.78 4.65
CA VAL A 1 -4.94 -8.74 3.87
C VAL A 1 -4.51 -10.18 3.62
N GLY A 2 -4.33 -10.56 2.34
CA GLY A 2 -3.92 -11.90 1.96
C GLY A 2 -2.49 -12.25 2.42
N PRO A 3 -2.15 -13.56 2.54
CA PRO A 3 -0.82 -14.00 3.00
C PRO A 3 0.33 -13.45 2.13
N GLY A 4 0.13 -13.21 0.83
CA GLY A 4 1.13 -12.69 -0.09
C GLY A 4 1.59 -11.26 0.21
N ALA A 5 0.67 -10.35 0.61
CA ALA A 5 1.02 -8.99 1.00
C ALA A 5 1.89 -8.97 2.27
N ARG A 6 1.61 -9.89 3.20
CA ARG A 6 2.39 -10.03 4.43
C ARG A 6 3.81 -10.58 4.16
N GLU A 7 3.97 -11.53 3.24
CA GLU A 7 5.29 -12.03 2.83
C GLU A 7 6.15 -10.96 2.17
N ALA A 8 5.54 -10.03 1.44
CA ALA A 8 6.25 -8.97 0.75
C ALA A 8 6.87 -7.94 1.68
N VAL A 9 6.18 -7.57 2.75
CA VAL A 9 6.73 -6.66 3.78
C VAL A 9 8.03 -7.24 4.36
N PHE A 10 8.15 -8.56 4.44
CA PHE A 10 9.31 -9.23 5.02
C PHE A 10 10.30 -9.80 3.97
N ALA A 11 10.22 -9.38 2.71
CA ALA A 11 11.18 -9.80 1.67
C ALA A 11 12.60 -9.26 1.94
N GLN A 12 13.62 -9.99 1.49
CA GLN A 12 15.03 -9.64 1.70
C GLN A 12 15.40 -8.25 1.15
N LEU A 13 16.26 -7.52 1.88
CA LEU A 13 16.69 -6.15 1.58
C LEU A 13 18.01 -6.11 0.80
N ALA A 14 18.26 -5.02 0.04
CA ALA A 14 19.50 -4.75 -0.68
C ALA A 14 20.62 -4.21 0.24
N ASP A 15 21.85 -4.05 -0.26
CA ASP A 15 23.09 -3.96 0.54
C ASP A 15 23.46 -2.61 1.20
N THR A 16 22.69 -1.52 1.04
CA THR A 16 23.03 -0.19 1.60
C THR A 16 21.89 0.40 2.43
N GLY A 17 22.21 1.05 3.57
CA GLY A 17 21.22 1.68 4.46
C GLY A 17 20.24 0.69 5.10
N ARG A 18 20.76 -0.45 5.56
CA ARG A 18 19.93 -1.61 5.96
C ARG A 18 18.99 -1.35 7.13
N ALA A 19 19.38 -0.52 8.09
CA ALA A 19 18.56 -0.20 9.25
C ALA A 19 17.35 0.67 8.84
N GLU A 20 17.61 1.68 8.02
CA GLU A 20 16.59 2.55 7.43
C GLU A 20 15.66 1.76 6.52
N GLN A 21 16.18 0.80 5.75
CA GLN A 21 15.37 -0.07 4.91
C GLN A 21 14.48 -1.01 5.73
N VAL A 22 14.98 -1.56 6.86
CA VAL A 22 14.14 -2.33 7.81
C VAL A 22 13.03 -1.45 8.36
N ALA A 23 13.39 -0.23 8.84
CA ALA A 23 12.41 0.72 9.35
C ALA A 23 11.37 1.08 8.28
N GLN A 24 11.82 1.45 7.08
CA GLN A 24 10.92 1.82 5.97
C GLN A 24 9.97 0.67 5.60
N ARG A 25 10.49 -0.56 5.48
CA ARG A 25 9.68 -1.71 5.11
C ARG A 25 8.60 -2.04 6.15
N LEU A 26 8.93 -1.92 7.43
CA LEU A 26 7.96 -2.09 8.52
C LEU A 26 6.97 -0.93 8.58
N THR A 27 7.43 0.31 8.39
CA THR A 27 6.56 1.49 8.26
C THR A 27 5.55 1.31 7.14
N ASP A 28 6.00 0.90 5.95
CA ASP A 28 5.12 0.65 4.80
C ASP A 28 4.07 -0.43 5.12
N GLY A 29 4.49 -1.52 5.79
CA GLY A 29 3.57 -2.56 6.24
C GLY A 29 2.52 -2.08 7.24
N ILE A 30 2.90 -1.19 8.16
CA ILE A 30 2.00 -0.57 9.14
C ILE A 30 1.03 0.39 8.43
N VAL A 31 1.56 1.27 7.60
CA VAL A 31 0.77 2.29 6.88
C VAL A 31 -0.21 1.67 5.89
N LEU A 32 0.16 0.57 5.25
CA LEU A 32 -0.73 -0.20 4.37
C LEU A 32 -1.74 -1.08 5.15
N GLY A 33 -1.70 -1.07 6.48
CA GLY A 33 -2.56 -1.91 7.31
C GLY A 33 -2.29 -3.42 7.19
N VAL A 34 -1.15 -3.80 6.60
CA VAL A 34 -0.67 -5.21 6.54
C VAL A 34 -0.22 -5.66 7.92
N LEU A 35 0.36 -4.73 8.69
CA LEU A 35 0.70 -4.87 10.10
C LEU A 35 -0.28 -3.97 10.88
N GLY A 36 -1.24 -4.58 11.55
CA GLY A 36 -2.34 -3.88 12.22
C GLY A 36 -1.95 -3.25 13.56
N ALA A 37 -2.66 -2.22 13.99
CA ALA A 37 -2.50 -1.65 15.34
C ALA A 37 -2.68 -2.73 16.42
N GLY A 38 -1.82 -2.72 17.43
CA GLY A 38 -1.75 -3.74 18.47
C GLY A 38 -1.14 -5.07 18.04
N GLU A 39 -0.81 -5.24 16.78
CA GLU A 39 -0.19 -6.46 16.28
C GLU A 39 1.23 -6.63 16.81
N ARG A 40 1.56 -7.84 17.22
CA ARG A 40 2.92 -8.21 17.61
C ARG A 40 3.75 -8.46 16.35
N LEU A 41 4.84 -7.72 16.17
CA LEU A 41 5.81 -7.98 15.12
C LEU A 41 6.54 -9.31 15.35
N PRO A 42 7.05 -9.95 14.29
CA PRO A 42 7.94 -11.08 14.42
C PRO A 42 9.14 -10.73 15.32
N SER A 43 9.71 -11.73 16.02
CA SER A 43 10.87 -11.52 16.89
C SER A 43 12.06 -10.95 16.12
N GLU A 44 12.95 -10.20 16.82
CA GLU A 44 14.17 -9.66 16.20
C GLU A 44 14.98 -10.71 15.41
N PRO A 45 15.22 -11.96 15.95
CA PRO A 45 15.90 -12.99 15.19
C PRO A 45 15.11 -13.45 13.94
N GLU A 46 13.79 -13.45 14.02
CA GLU A 46 12.95 -13.81 12.89
C GLU A 46 12.96 -12.73 11.81
N LEU A 47 12.87 -11.44 12.20
CA LEU A 47 13.01 -10.30 11.28
C LEU A 47 14.39 -10.32 10.61
N ALA A 48 15.47 -10.56 11.38
CA ALA A 48 16.83 -10.66 10.84
C ALA A 48 16.94 -11.75 9.77
N ARG A 49 16.36 -12.91 10.02
CA ARG A 49 16.32 -14.01 9.06
C ARG A 49 15.50 -13.68 7.82
N ARG A 50 14.31 -13.09 7.99
CA ARG A 50 13.39 -12.75 6.87
C ARG A 50 13.97 -11.66 5.97
N PHE A 51 14.51 -10.60 6.57
CA PHE A 51 15.13 -9.49 5.83
C PHE A 51 16.52 -9.81 5.28
N GLY A 52 17.16 -10.88 5.74
CA GLY A 52 18.55 -11.23 5.37
C GLY A 52 19.59 -10.25 5.92
N VAL A 53 19.36 -9.68 7.09
CA VAL A 53 20.24 -8.68 7.74
C VAL A 53 20.73 -9.15 9.11
N ALA A 54 21.77 -8.48 9.64
CA ALA A 54 22.26 -8.74 10.99
C ALA A 54 21.23 -8.33 12.07
N LEU A 55 21.25 -9.00 13.21
CA LEU A 55 20.36 -8.70 14.34
C LEU A 55 20.47 -7.26 14.83
N ILE A 56 21.69 -6.70 14.80
CA ILE A 56 21.93 -5.30 15.18
C ILE A 56 21.20 -4.34 14.26
N THR A 57 21.19 -4.62 12.96
CA THR A 57 20.48 -3.82 11.95
C THR A 57 18.96 -3.80 12.18
N VAL A 58 18.39 -4.95 12.61
CA VAL A 58 16.96 -5.00 12.99
C VAL A 58 16.69 -4.15 14.22
N ARG A 59 17.57 -4.20 15.22
CA ARG A 59 17.44 -3.40 16.46
C ARG A 59 17.49 -1.90 16.18
N GLU A 60 18.40 -1.49 15.30
CA GLU A 60 18.50 -0.11 14.83
C GLU A 60 17.24 0.31 14.08
N GLY A 61 16.76 -0.50 13.13
CA GLY A 61 15.50 -0.24 12.39
C GLY A 61 14.28 -0.16 13.31
N LEU A 62 14.15 -1.08 14.29
CA LEU A 62 13.10 -1.01 15.30
C LEU A 62 13.28 0.20 16.24
N GLY A 63 14.51 0.68 16.44
CA GLY A 63 14.82 1.93 17.13
C GLY A 63 14.19 3.12 16.44
N ILE A 64 14.41 3.26 15.13
CA ILE A 64 13.82 4.31 14.29
C ILE A 64 12.28 4.29 14.40
N LEU A 65 11.67 3.11 14.33
CA LEU A 65 10.21 2.97 14.46
C LEU A 65 9.69 3.37 15.85
N ARG A 66 10.45 3.10 16.91
CA ARG A 66 10.09 3.53 18.27
C ARG A 66 10.19 5.04 18.43
N GLU A 67 11.23 5.66 17.89
CA GLU A 67 11.39 7.11 17.89
C GLU A 67 10.28 7.80 17.08
N ALA A 68 9.79 7.14 16.02
CA ALA A 68 8.65 7.60 15.23
C ALA A 68 7.29 7.29 15.86
N GLY A 69 7.24 6.63 17.05
CA GLY A 69 5.98 6.28 17.72
C GLY A 69 5.18 5.15 17.08
N LEU A 70 5.72 4.49 16.05
CA LEU A 70 5.02 3.44 15.30
C LEU A 70 5.03 2.08 15.99
N VAL A 71 6.03 1.84 16.83
CA VAL A 71 6.25 0.57 17.53
C VAL A 71 6.61 0.82 18.96
N GLU A 72 6.04 0.06 19.88
CA GLU A 72 6.46 0.00 21.28
C GLU A 72 7.08 -1.35 21.62
N THR A 73 7.94 -1.37 22.65
CA THR A 73 8.50 -2.61 23.18
C THR A 73 7.85 -2.92 24.52
N ARG A 74 7.20 -4.07 24.61
CA ARG A 74 6.66 -4.63 25.87
C ARG A 74 7.62 -5.67 26.42
N ARG A 75 7.90 -5.62 27.74
CA ARG A 75 8.79 -6.55 28.43
C ARG A 75 8.00 -7.73 28.99
N GLY A 76 8.67 -8.88 29.22
CA GLY A 76 8.07 -10.04 29.88
C GLY A 76 7.96 -11.26 28.97
N ARG A 77 7.33 -12.33 29.47
CA ARG A 77 7.21 -13.63 28.78
C ARG A 77 6.45 -13.53 27.43
N GLU A 78 5.51 -12.61 27.38
CA GLU A 78 4.77 -12.26 26.15
C GLU A 78 5.24 -10.93 25.54
N GLY A 79 6.45 -10.51 25.90
CA GLY A 79 7.06 -9.28 25.40
C GLY A 79 7.38 -9.34 23.91
N GLY A 80 7.76 -8.21 23.35
CA GLY A 80 8.11 -8.05 21.93
C GLY A 80 7.90 -6.63 21.46
N SER A 81 8.02 -6.42 20.17
CA SER A 81 7.68 -5.16 19.51
C SER A 81 6.24 -5.24 19.01
N PHE A 82 5.44 -4.23 19.30
CA PHE A 82 4.02 -4.12 18.94
C PHE A 82 3.77 -2.85 18.15
N VAL A 83 2.91 -2.92 17.15
CA VAL A 83 2.47 -1.77 16.39
C VAL A 83 1.56 -0.89 17.26
N VAL A 84 1.89 0.38 17.42
CA VAL A 84 1.16 1.34 18.28
C VAL A 84 0.39 2.35 17.46
N ALA A 85 0.80 2.58 16.20
CA ALA A 85 0.27 3.65 15.37
C ALA A 85 -1.27 3.59 15.27
N ASP A 86 -1.91 4.70 15.61
CA ASP A 86 -3.29 4.98 15.28
C ASP A 86 -3.40 5.66 13.90
N ASP A 87 -4.62 5.93 13.44
CA ASP A 87 -4.84 6.60 12.15
C ASP A 87 -4.25 8.03 12.08
N ALA A 88 -4.17 8.72 13.22
CA ALA A 88 -3.61 10.08 13.29
C ALA A 88 -2.08 10.06 13.12
N ASP A 89 -1.39 9.10 13.76
CA ASP A 89 0.04 8.90 13.63
C ASP A 89 0.42 8.51 12.19
N HIS A 90 -0.36 7.61 11.57
CA HIS A 90 -0.20 7.23 10.16
C HIS A 90 -0.30 8.45 9.24
N ARG A 91 -1.33 9.27 9.41
CA ARG A 91 -1.55 10.48 8.60
C ARG A 91 -0.38 11.45 8.76
N SER A 92 0.08 11.69 9.96
CA SER A 92 1.20 12.59 10.26
C SER A 92 2.48 12.18 9.53
N LEU A 93 2.81 10.88 9.53
CA LEU A 93 3.98 10.34 8.84
C LEU A 93 3.89 10.46 7.32
N ILE A 94 2.74 10.09 6.75
CA ILE A 94 2.52 10.19 5.30
C ILE A 94 2.58 11.67 4.87
N THR A 95 2.00 12.57 5.65
CA THR A 95 2.04 14.02 5.42
C THR A 95 3.47 14.54 5.46
N THR A 96 4.27 14.11 6.42
CA THR A 96 5.69 14.47 6.52
C THR A 96 6.46 14.00 5.30
N ARG A 97 6.23 12.77 4.86
CA ARG A 97 6.83 12.21 3.64
C ARG A 97 6.39 13.00 2.39
N LEU A 98 5.10 13.32 2.28
CA LEU A 98 4.56 14.12 1.17
C LEU A 98 5.19 15.51 1.10
N ARG A 99 5.47 16.14 2.24
CA ARG A 99 6.18 17.43 2.30
C ARG A 99 7.61 17.33 1.76
N GLY A 100 8.31 16.23 2.05
CA GLY A 100 9.71 16.02 1.65
C GLY A 100 9.92 15.66 0.18
N LEU A 101 8.91 15.12 -0.52
CA LEU A 101 9.03 14.73 -1.93
C LEU A 101 8.91 15.96 -2.85
N ALA A 102 9.65 15.96 -3.97
CA ALA A 102 9.43 16.94 -5.03
C ALA A 102 8.16 16.59 -5.84
N MET A 103 7.46 17.62 -6.37
CA MET A 103 6.26 17.41 -7.20
C MET A 103 6.55 16.50 -8.41
N VAL A 104 7.71 16.66 -9.05
CA VAL A 104 8.11 15.86 -10.20
C VAL A 104 8.29 14.39 -9.84
N GLU A 105 8.88 14.11 -8.69
CA GLU A 105 9.07 12.75 -8.17
C GLU A 105 7.73 12.08 -7.85
N LEU A 106 6.85 12.80 -7.15
CA LEU A 106 5.51 12.32 -6.83
C LEU A 106 4.68 12.01 -8.09
N SER A 107 4.77 12.87 -9.11
CA SER A 107 4.10 12.68 -10.39
C SER A 107 4.65 11.46 -11.15
N ASP A 108 5.97 11.28 -11.16
CA ASP A 108 6.62 10.13 -11.80
C ASP A 108 6.22 8.81 -11.12
N MET A 109 6.18 8.78 -9.79
CA MET A 109 5.70 7.62 -9.03
C MET A 109 4.25 7.26 -9.39
N ALA A 110 3.36 8.25 -9.55
CA ALA A 110 1.97 8.04 -9.95
C ALA A 110 1.86 7.48 -11.37
N VAL A 111 2.63 8.02 -12.32
CA VAL A 111 2.69 7.54 -13.71
C VAL A 111 3.19 6.10 -13.75
N TYR A 112 4.26 5.79 -13.01
CA TYR A 112 4.83 4.45 -12.99
C TYR A 112 3.89 3.42 -12.36
N PHE A 113 3.29 3.74 -11.22
CA PHE A 113 2.29 2.88 -10.58
C PHE A 113 1.11 2.60 -11.53
N GLY A 114 0.59 3.64 -12.18
CA GLY A 114 -0.50 3.52 -13.16
C GLY A 114 -0.15 2.65 -14.34
N ALA A 115 1.05 2.80 -14.91
CA ALA A 115 1.51 2.00 -16.04
C ALA A 115 1.62 0.50 -15.68
N ILE A 116 2.14 0.19 -14.49
CA ILE A 116 2.27 -1.20 -14.01
C ILE A 116 0.90 -1.80 -13.71
N LEU A 117 0.03 -1.11 -12.96
CA LEU A 117 -1.30 -1.62 -12.63
C LEU A 117 -2.17 -1.82 -13.89
N ALA A 118 -2.09 -0.90 -14.85
CA ALA A 118 -2.79 -1.02 -16.13
C ALA A 118 -2.34 -2.27 -16.91
N GLY A 119 -1.03 -2.54 -16.99
CA GLY A 119 -0.49 -3.76 -17.60
C GLY A 119 -0.86 -5.04 -16.83
N ILE A 120 -0.93 -4.96 -15.51
CA ILE A 120 -1.41 -6.05 -14.65
C ILE A 120 -2.87 -6.38 -14.95
N ALA A 121 -3.75 -5.38 -14.98
CA ALA A 121 -5.18 -5.56 -15.22
C ALA A 121 -5.47 -6.09 -16.64
N GLU A 122 -4.77 -5.56 -17.65
CA GLU A 122 -4.82 -6.06 -19.02
C GLU A 122 -4.51 -7.57 -19.07
N ARG A 123 -3.39 -7.95 -18.46
CA ARG A 123 -2.97 -9.34 -18.44
C ARG A 123 -3.86 -10.22 -17.56
N ALA A 124 -4.42 -9.70 -16.47
CA ALA A 124 -5.42 -10.42 -15.68
C ALA A 124 -6.65 -10.77 -16.52
N ALA A 125 -7.15 -9.82 -17.33
CA ALA A 125 -8.27 -10.05 -18.23
C ALA A 125 -7.96 -11.09 -19.34
N GLU A 126 -6.70 -11.22 -19.75
CA GLU A 126 -6.24 -12.24 -20.71
C GLU A 126 -6.16 -13.63 -20.09
N ARG A 127 -5.87 -13.72 -18.78
CA ARG A 127 -5.43 -14.98 -18.12
C ARG A 127 -6.40 -15.54 -17.11
N ALA A 128 -7.24 -14.71 -16.50
CA ALA A 128 -8.15 -15.14 -15.47
C ALA A 128 -9.13 -16.20 -16.04
N SER A 129 -9.34 -17.28 -15.30
CA SER A 129 -10.45 -18.19 -15.55
C SER A 129 -11.75 -17.59 -15.01
N ALA A 130 -12.89 -18.14 -15.39
CA ALA A 130 -14.19 -17.75 -14.83
C ALA A 130 -14.21 -17.84 -13.30
N GLY A 131 -13.65 -18.92 -12.73
CA GLY A 131 -13.54 -19.08 -11.28
C GLY A 131 -12.58 -18.08 -10.62
N ASP A 132 -11.57 -17.54 -11.33
CA ASP A 132 -10.72 -16.48 -10.84
C ASP A 132 -11.50 -15.15 -10.76
N ALA A 133 -12.26 -14.83 -11.81
CA ALA A 133 -13.09 -13.65 -11.85
C ALA A 133 -14.17 -13.66 -10.76
N GLU A 134 -14.86 -14.80 -10.57
CA GLU A 134 -15.84 -14.98 -9.48
C GLU A 134 -15.22 -14.78 -8.10
N ARG A 135 -14.00 -15.28 -7.87
CA ARG A 135 -13.28 -15.05 -6.59
C ARG A 135 -12.91 -13.59 -6.38
N LEU A 136 -12.47 -12.89 -7.43
CA LEU A 136 -12.15 -11.47 -7.35
C LEU A 136 -13.41 -10.65 -7.03
N GLU A 137 -14.53 -10.94 -7.67
CA GLU A 137 -15.81 -10.29 -7.39
C GLU A 137 -16.30 -10.56 -5.98
N ALA A 138 -16.24 -11.82 -5.53
CA ALA A 138 -16.58 -12.19 -4.16
C ALA A 138 -15.67 -11.48 -3.14
N TRP A 139 -14.37 -11.39 -3.42
CA TRP A 139 -13.42 -10.70 -2.57
C TRP A 139 -13.79 -9.20 -2.45
N LEU A 140 -14.04 -8.52 -3.58
CA LEU A 140 -14.41 -7.09 -3.60
C LEU A 140 -15.75 -6.84 -2.89
N THR A 141 -16.68 -7.76 -3.03
CA THR A 141 -18.00 -7.67 -2.36
C THR A 141 -17.90 -7.83 -0.85
N ALA A 142 -16.97 -8.66 -0.37
CA ALA A 142 -16.73 -8.89 1.06
C ALA A 142 -15.84 -7.81 1.70
N ALA A 143 -15.12 -7.03 0.89
CA ALA A 143 -14.21 -6.01 1.38
C ALA A 143 -14.97 -4.81 1.98
N ASP A 144 -14.51 -4.32 3.14
CA ASP A 144 -15.07 -3.14 3.80
C ASP A 144 -14.34 -1.87 3.35
N PHE A 145 -15.06 -0.93 2.76
CA PHE A 145 -14.58 0.40 2.37
C PHE A 145 -15.26 1.52 3.20
N GLY A 146 -15.94 1.19 4.29
CA GLY A 146 -16.72 2.13 5.10
C GLY A 146 -15.88 3.15 5.86
N THR A 147 -14.69 2.77 6.31
CA THR A 147 -13.76 3.66 7.00
C THR A 147 -12.50 3.92 6.17
N ALA A 148 -11.80 5.02 6.45
CA ALA A 148 -10.53 5.33 5.80
C ALA A 148 -9.49 4.21 5.98
N ALA A 149 -9.37 3.68 7.19
CA ALA A 149 -8.42 2.60 7.51
C ALA A 149 -8.74 1.32 6.75
N SER A 150 -10.01 0.86 6.81
CA SER A 150 -10.42 -0.34 6.08
C SER A 150 -10.31 -0.16 4.56
N ALA A 151 -10.65 1.03 4.04
CA ALA A 151 -10.53 1.34 2.62
C ALA A 151 -9.07 1.29 2.14
N ARG A 152 -8.12 1.88 2.88
CA ARG A 152 -6.69 1.80 2.53
C ARG A 152 -6.18 0.36 2.50
N THR A 153 -6.52 -0.41 3.53
CA THR A 153 -6.13 -1.83 3.62
C THR A 153 -6.70 -2.66 2.47
N ASN A 154 -8.00 -2.49 2.18
CA ASN A 154 -8.67 -3.27 1.16
C ASN A 154 -8.30 -2.81 -0.26
N GLN A 155 -8.08 -1.52 -0.49
CA GLN A 155 -7.58 -1.05 -1.79
C GLN A 155 -6.19 -1.62 -2.10
N GLY A 156 -5.28 -1.64 -1.11
CA GLY A 156 -4.00 -2.31 -1.23
C GLY A 156 -4.13 -3.80 -1.51
N GLY A 157 -5.07 -4.48 -0.83
CA GLY A 157 -5.41 -5.87 -1.08
C GLY A 157 -5.92 -6.12 -2.50
N PHE A 158 -6.83 -5.25 -2.99
CA PHE A 158 -7.38 -5.35 -4.34
C PHE A 158 -6.31 -5.31 -5.42
N PHE A 159 -5.36 -4.38 -5.32
CA PHE A 159 -4.24 -4.32 -6.26
C PHE A 159 -3.44 -5.63 -6.33
N LEU A 160 -3.27 -6.30 -5.19
CA LEU A 160 -2.56 -7.59 -5.15
C LEU A 160 -3.39 -8.74 -5.69
N GLU A 161 -4.68 -8.77 -5.42
CA GLU A 161 -5.58 -9.79 -5.98
C GLU A 161 -5.58 -9.71 -7.52
N VAL A 162 -5.71 -8.52 -8.10
CA VAL A 162 -5.60 -8.33 -9.56
C VAL A 162 -4.22 -8.73 -10.07
N ALA A 163 -3.14 -8.42 -9.33
CA ALA A 163 -1.79 -8.79 -9.73
C ALA A 163 -1.58 -10.32 -9.76
N VAL A 164 -2.16 -11.05 -8.83
CA VAL A 164 -2.12 -12.52 -8.83
C VAL A 164 -2.80 -13.09 -10.07
N LEU A 165 -3.94 -12.52 -10.50
CA LEU A 165 -4.66 -12.96 -11.70
C LEU A 165 -3.86 -12.75 -12.99
N SER A 166 -2.88 -11.85 -13.01
CA SER A 166 -1.97 -11.68 -14.15
C SER A 166 -1.12 -12.92 -14.43
N GLN A 167 -1.02 -13.88 -13.50
CA GLN A 167 -0.18 -15.08 -13.56
C GLN A 167 1.29 -14.75 -13.88
N SER A 168 1.78 -13.61 -13.42
CA SER A 168 3.15 -13.15 -13.60
C SER A 168 3.82 -12.86 -12.27
N ALA A 169 4.69 -13.76 -11.83
CA ALA A 169 5.42 -13.57 -10.57
C ALA A 169 6.28 -12.29 -10.56
N ARG A 170 6.68 -11.77 -11.73
CA ARG A 170 7.41 -10.50 -11.83
C ARG A 170 6.50 -9.32 -11.59
N LEU A 171 5.29 -9.31 -12.19
CA LEU A 171 4.32 -8.24 -11.99
C LEU A 171 3.82 -8.22 -10.54
N VAL A 172 3.58 -9.39 -9.93
CA VAL A 172 3.22 -9.48 -8.51
C VAL A 172 4.31 -8.85 -7.63
N ARG A 173 5.58 -9.21 -7.82
CA ARG A 173 6.68 -8.61 -7.04
C ARG A 173 6.81 -7.11 -7.27
N GLU A 174 6.64 -6.65 -8.51
CA GLU A 174 6.71 -5.23 -8.83
C GLU A 174 5.55 -4.45 -8.19
N GLN A 175 4.32 -5.00 -8.24
CA GLN A 175 3.17 -4.39 -7.57
C GLN A 175 3.38 -4.26 -6.05
N ILE A 176 3.93 -5.30 -5.43
CA ILE A 176 4.29 -5.29 -4.00
C ILE A 176 5.31 -4.18 -3.70
N ARG A 177 6.37 -4.08 -4.53
CA ARG A 177 7.41 -3.05 -4.37
C ARG A 177 6.82 -1.64 -4.49
N LEU A 178 6.01 -1.42 -5.52
CA LEU A 178 5.36 -0.13 -5.75
C LEU A 178 4.36 0.24 -4.66
N GLN A 179 3.61 -0.73 -4.14
CA GLN A 179 2.72 -0.48 -3.00
C GLN A 179 3.49 -0.10 -1.74
N ALA A 180 4.63 -0.73 -1.46
CA ALA A 180 5.47 -0.35 -0.33
C ALA A 180 6.07 1.05 -0.50
N GLU A 181 6.43 1.42 -1.73
CA GLU A 181 7.06 2.71 -2.04
C GLU A 181 6.05 3.86 -2.12
N PHE A 182 4.93 3.68 -2.80
CA PHE A 182 3.99 4.75 -3.15
C PHE A 182 2.59 4.56 -2.60
N GLY A 183 2.18 3.33 -2.29
CA GLY A 183 0.82 3.01 -1.82
C GLY A 183 0.33 3.89 -0.67
N PRO A 184 1.11 4.12 0.40
CA PRO A 184 0.69 4.97 1.51
C PRO A 184 0.31 6.39 1.08
N LEU A 185 1.07 6.97 0.15
CA LEU A 185 0.79 8.29 -0.41
C LEU A 185 -0.44 8.27 -1.32
N LEU A 186 -0.49 7.29 -2.24
CA LEU A 186 -1.57 7.16 -3.22
C LEU A 186 -2.94 7.00 -2.54
N LEU A 187 -2.98 6.24 -1.44
CA LEU A 187 -4.21 5.92 -0.72
C LEU A 187 -4.61 6.97 0.34
N LEU A 188 -3.84 8.06 0.48
CA LEU A 188 -4.15 9.14 1.42
C LEU A 188 -5.50 9.80 1.12
N GLY A 189 -5.88 9.89 -0.17
CA GLY A 189 -7.18 10.44 -0.60
C GLY A 189 -8.39 9.63 -0.12
N LEU A 190 -8.21 8.36 0.26
CA LEU A 190 -9.30 7.51 0.77
C LEU A 190 -9.80 7.92 2.18
N ASP A 191 -9.23 8.96 2.77
CA ASP A 191 -9.79 9.61 3.95
C ASP A 191 -11.12 10.29 3.63
N ASP A 192 -11.32 10.73 2.39
CA ASP A 192 -12.57 11.31 1.89
C ASP A 192 -13.55 10.21 1.45
N GLU A 193 -14.83 10.34 1.84
CA GLU A 193 -15.87 9.34 1.54
C GLU A 193 -16.19 9.28 0.05
N ALA A 194 -16.24 10.42 -0.64
CA ALA A 194 -16.51 10.46 -2.07
C ALA A 194 -15.38 9.80 -2.87
N GLN A 195 -14.13 10.00 -2.44
CA GLN A 195 -12.97 9.31 -3.02
C GLN A 195 -13.03 7.79 -2.83
N ARG A 196 -13.47 7.31 -1.65
CA ARG A 196 -13.68 5.87 -1.42
C ARG A 196 -14.74 5.30 -2.35
N ALA A 197 -15.85 6.01 -2.51
CA ALA A 197 -16.95 5.60 -3.40
C ALA A 197 -16.49 5.54 -4.87
N ASP A 198 -15.75 6.55 -5.34
CA ASP A 198 -15.19 6.60 -6.70
C ASP A 198 -14.19 5.47 -6.94
N ALA A 199 -13.24 5.26 -6.03
CA ALA A 199 -12.26 4.18 -6.11
C ALA A 199 -12.95 2.81 -6.17
N THR A 200 -13.93 2.56 -5.30
CA THR A 200 -14.69 1.30 -5.29
C THR A 200 -15.49 1.09 -6.58
N ALA A 201 -16.03 2.16 -7.18
CA ALA A 201 -16.72 2.07 -8.47
C ALA A 201 -15.75 1.66 -9.59
N ARG A 202 -14.53 2.21 -9.61
CA ARG A 202 -13.47 1.86 -10.58
C ARG A 202 -12.94 0.44 -10.37
N ASP A 203 -12.84 -0.03 -9.12
CA ASP A 203 -12.50 -1.43 -8.83
C ASP A 203 -13.52 -2.38 -9.47
N ARG A 204 -14.82 -2.06 -9.37
CA ARG A 204 -15.89 -2.84 -10.04
C ARG A 204 -15.74 -2.82 -11.57
N ASP A 205 -15.29 -1.71 -12.16
CA ASP A 205 -15.04 -1.64 -13.59
C ASP A 205 -13.91 -2.59 -14.02
N ILE A 206 -12.83 -2.66 -13.23
CA ILE A 206 -11.74 -3.61 -13.44
C ILE A 206 -12.26 -5.05 -13.34
N VAL A 207 -13.02 -5.37 -12.27
CA VAL A 207 -13.59 -6.72 -12.08
C VAL A 207 -14.46 -7.11 -13.26
N ARG A 208 -15.35 -6.22 -13.72
CA ARG A 208 -16.23 -6.47 -14.89
C ARG A 208 -15.43 -6.71 -16.17
N ALA A 209 -14.38 -5.91 -16.40
CA ALA A 209 -13.54 -6.07 -17.58
C ALA A 209 -12.74 -7.37 -17.56
N VAL A 210 -12.23 -7.78 -16.39
CA VAL A 210 -11.55 -9.07 -16.19
C VAL A 210 -12.52 -10.23 -16.41
N ALA A 211 -13.71 -10.19 -15.81
CA ALA A 211 -14.73 -11.25 -15.96
C ALA A 211 -15.23 -11.37 -17.41
N ALA A 212 -15.28 -10.27 -18.14
CA ALA A 212 -15.69 -10.25 -19.54
C ALA A 212 -14.54 -10.55 -20.53
N HIS A 213 -13.33 -10.84 -20.05
CA HIS A 213 -12.12 -11.02 -20.87
C HIS A 213 -11.89 -9.87 -21.86
N ARG A 214 -11.94 -8.62 -21.35
CA ARG A 214 -11.74 -7.39 -22.14
C ARG A 214 -10.46 -6.67 -21.72
N PRO A 215 -9.28 -7.08 -22.22
CA PRO A 215 -7.99 -6.56 -21.77
C PRO A 215 -7.83 -5.04 -21.89
N ALA A 216 -8.29 -4.46 -23.01
CA ALA A 216 -8.20 -3.02 -23.24
C ALA A 216 -9.06 -2.21 -22.26
N GLU A 217 -10.26 -2.71 -21.91
CA GLU A 217 -11.14 -2.07 -20.92
C GLU A 217 -10.54 -2.19 -19.51
N ALA A 218 -10.00 -3.34 -19.15
CA ALA A 218 -9.33 -3.56 -17.87
C ALA A 218 -8.12 -2.63 -17.70
N ARG A 219 -7.31 -2.48 -18.75
CA ARG A 219 -6.19 -1.53 -18.81
C ARG A 219 -6.65 -0.10 -18.54
N THR A 220 -7.70 0.33 -19.24
CA THR A 220 -8.25 1.68 -19.12
C THR A 220 -8.81 1.92 -17.71
N ALA A 221 -9.60 1.01 -17.19
CA ALA A 221 -10.21 1.11 -15.85
C ALA A 221 -9.14 1.21 -14.75
N ALA A 222 -8.07 0.41 -14.85
CA ALA A 222 -6.96 0.47 -13.90
C ALA A 222 -6.19 1.80 -13.98
N GLY A 223 -5.97 2.32 -15.18
CA GLY A 223 -5.38 3.65 -15.38
C GLY A 223 -6.25 4.77 -14.79
N ASP A 224 -7.56 4.68 -14.97
CA ASP A 224 -8.52 5.65 -14.43
C ASP A 224 -8.60 5.59 -12.89
N LEU A 225 -8.51 4.39 -12.30
CA LEU A 225 -8.44 4.21 -10.86
C LEU A 225 -7.21 4.94 -10.28
N VAL A 226 -6.02 4.67 -10.81
CA VAL A 226 -4.79 5.31 -10.32
C VAL A 226 -4.83 6.83 -10.55
N ARG A 227 -5.40 7.30 -11.65
CA ARG A 227 -5.60 8.73 -11.92
C ARG A 227 -6.53 9.35 -10.89
N GLY A 228 -7.68 8.69 -10.60
CA GLY A 228 -8.63 9.15 -9.58
C GLY A 228 -7.99 9.29 -8.20
N LEU A 229 -7.10 8.36 -7.83
CA LEU A 229 -6.37 8.40 -6.56
C LEU A 229 -5.22 9.43 -6.55
N SER A 230 -4.51 9.61 -7.68
CA SER A 230 -3.32 10.47 -7.74
C SER A 230 -3.62 11.94 -7.95
N VAL A 231 -4.68 12.31 -8.65
CA VAL A 231 -5.02 13.73 -8.89
C VAL A 231 -5.25 14.50 -7.59
N PRO A 232 -6.04 14.00 -6.62
CA PRO A 232 -6.20 14.67 -5.34
C PRO A 232 -4.89 14.76 -4.55
N LEU A 233 -4.05 13.71 -4.61
CA LEU A 233 -2.73 13.70 -3.96
C LEU A 233 -1.81 14.79 -4.53
N LEU A 234 -1.73 14.92 -5.85
CA LEU A 234 -0.93 15.95 -6.52
C LEU A 234 -1.46 17.37 -6.23
N ALA A 235 -2.79 17.53 -6.17
CA ALA A 235 -3.40 18.80 -5.78
C ALA A 235 -3.08 19.18 -4.33
N ALA A 236 -3.09 18.20 -3.41
CA ALA A 236 -2.69 18.41 -2.02
C ALA A 236 -1.23 18.83 -1.91
N LYS A 237 -0.33 18.15 -2.63
CA LYS A 237 1.10 18.53 -2.69
C LYS A 237 1.27 19.95 -3.20
N ALA A 238 0.58 20.34 -4.26
CA ALA A 238 0.63 21.71 -4.80
C ALA A 238 0.11 22.77 -3.80
N ARG A 239 -0.86 22.42 -2.94
CA ARG A 239 -1.31 23.31 -1.83
C ARG A 239 -0.22 23.50 -0.80
N ILE A 240 0.45 22.40 -0.38
CA ILE A 240 1.56 22.44 0.57
C ILE A 240 2.68 23.36 0.06
N GLU A 241 3.07 23.22 -1.21
CA GLU A 241 4.15 24.03 -1.81
C GLU A 241 3.81 25.52 -1.89
N ARG A 242 2.52 25.87 -1.91
CA ARG A 242 2.04 27.26 -1.81
C ARG A 242 1.88 27.77 -0.38
N GLY A 243 2.32 27.01 0.63
CA GLY A 243 2.23 27.38 2.04
C GLY A 243 0.89 27.05 2.72
N GLY A 244 0.06 26.24 2.10
CA GLY A 244 -1.18 25.72 2.69
C GLY A 244 -0.92 24.57 3.67
N GLU A 245 -1.85 24.37 4.61
CA GLU A 245 -1.86 23.23 5.52
C GLU A 245 -2.72 22.08 4.96
N LEU A 246 -2.46 20.86 5.42
CA LEU A 246 -3.20 19.64 5.06
C LEU A 246 -4.32 19.32 6.07
N ASP A 247 -4.88 20.33 6.73
CA ASP A 247 -5.91 20.15 7.76
C ASP A 247 -7.29 19.78 7.20
N GLU A 248 -7.48 19.88 5.88
CA GLU A 248 -8.68 19.42 5.19
C GLU A 248 -8.44 18.05 4.51
N PRO A 249 -9.48 17.18 4.43
CA PRO A 249 -9.39 15.95 3.67
C PRO A 249 -8.92 16.22 2.23
N ILE A 250 -8.12 15.30 1.68
CA ILE A 250 -7.67 15.39 0.29
C ILE A 250 -8.89 15.04 -0.60
N SER A 251 -9.75 16.02 -0.82
CA SER A 251 -10.88 15.95 -1.75
C SER A 251 -10.51 16.49 -3.12
N ALA A 252 -11.20 15.99 -4.14
CA ALA A 252 -11.04 16.42 -5.53
C ALA A 252 -11.50 17.85 -5.75
#